data_6b7af99499d790525a0c4fcf0194d8bd
#
_entry.id   6b7af99499d790525a0c4fcf0194d8bd
#
_cell.length_a   1.000
_cell.length_b   1.000
_cell.length_c   1.000
_cell.angle_alpha   90.00
_cell.angle_beta   90.00
_cell.angle_gamma   90.00
#
_symmetry.space_group_name_H-M   'P 1'
#
loop_
_entity.id
_entity.type
_entity.pdbx_description
1 polymer ?
#
loop_
_entity_poly.entity_id
_entity_poly.type
_entity_poly.pdbx_seq_one_letter_code
_entity_poly.pdbx_strand_id
1 'polypeptide(L)'
;YRETIADGGAKGMRLPLQRDIPIKEVSYYYKPYSSDPPSYQNYGFTDTKFVKDSKGFWLAKRANVPSFKEEPRMPPEDMVRPWILLTGARLGITGANMFGITFTIKDPGNQNAYWAAVSIENAPLIKFMNKPNKEIKALAEQITAGAASTDEKLKKLYQYSQTEIRNTTYDTTLTDEDRKKLPTIRSMGDVLKHKAAPAQYVDMLFGALASALGLESSVAFTSDRSKMFFKPEMTNDSLIHPAAIAVMVDGDWKFFNPGTKFLPYGMLVWYEENAWALIIGEKKYFWRETPLSSHADSAVNRAGKLKLLEDGTLEGTIREELSGHLALNYRNENYDESPTKREENLKEQLKERLSTAEVSEISIEN
;
A
#
# COMPACT_ATOMS: atom_id res chain seq x y z
N TYR A 1 -2.16 -2.92 35.58
CA TYR A 1 -1.75 -4.04 34.70
C TYR A 1 -0.23 -4.05 34.57
N ARG A 2 0.38 -5.19 34.69
CA ARG A 2 1.81 -5.44 34.49
C ARG A 2 1.99 -6.65 33.58
N GLU A 3 2.77 -6.49 32.53
CA GLU A 3 3.17 -7.55 31.63
C GLU A 3 4.70 -7.61 31.59
N THR A 4 5.25 -8.80 31.58
CA THR A 4 6.68 -9.02 31.43
C THR A 4 6.90 -9.84 30.18
N ILE A 5 7.58 -9.27 29.19
CA ILE A 5 7.97 -9.96 27.96
C ILE A 5 9.43 -10.36 28.13
N ALA A 6 9.65 -11.67 28.22
CA ALA A 6 10.98 -12.24 28.24
C ALA A 6 11.42 -12.50 26.79
N ASP A 7 12.71 -12.29 26.54
CA ASP A 7 13.38 -12.65 25.31
C ASP A 7 13.29 -11.69 24.12
N GLY A 8 14.32 -11.72 23.29
CA GLY A 8 14.68 -10.93 22.10
C GLY A 8 13.61 -10.30 21.19
N GLY A 9 12.34 -10.38 21.54
CA GLY A 9 11.21 -9.88 20.77
C GLY A 9 10.92 -8.37 20.88
N ALA A 10 11.80 -7.59 21.52
CA ALA A 10 11.55 -6.15 21.70
C ALA A 10 11.72 -5.31 20.43
N LYS A 11 12.44 -5.79 19.43
CA LYS A 11 12.58 -5.10 18.12
C LYS A 11 11.23 -5.05 17.42
N GLY A 12 10.83 -3.85 17.03
CA GLY A 12 9.53 -3.62 16.36
C GLY A 12 8.37 -3.51 17.34
N MET A 13 8.61 -3.57 18.66
CA MET A 13 7.56 -3.44 19.67
C MET A 13 7.06 -2.00 19.74
N ARG A 14 5.73 -1.85 19.68
CA ARG A 14 5.04 -0.59 19.92
C ARG A 14 4.70 -0.45 21.41
N LEU A 15 5.06 0.67 21.98
CA LEU A 15 4.76 1.02 23.37
C LEU A 15 3.77 2.19 23.41
N PRO A 16 2.45 1.95 23.47
CA PRO A 16 1.44 2.99 23.49
C PRO A 16 1.49 3.79 24.78
N LEU A 17 1.55 5.12 24.68
CA LEU A 17 1.65 6.03 25.83
C LEU A 17 0.30 6.65 26.21
N GLN A 18 -0.76 6.44 25.43
CA GLN A 18 -2.11 6.94 25.64
C GLN A 18 -3.14 5.86 25.33
N ARG A 19 -4.29 5.88 26.00
CA ARG A 19 -5.42 4.95 25.81
C ARG A 19 -6.73 5.72 25.78
N ASP A 20 -7.84 5.06 25.50
CA ASP A 20 -9.19 5.64 25.46
C ASP A 20 -9.72 6.01 26.86
N ILE A 21 -8.98 5.62 27.88
CA ILE A 21 -9.23 5.97 29.29
C ILE A 21 -8.08 6.83 29.83
N PRO A 22 -8.33 7.73 30.80
CA PRO A 22 -7.27 8.47 31.46
C PRO A 22 -6.28 7.54 32.16
N ILE A 23 -5.00 7.84 32.05
CA ILE A 23 -3.93 7.05 32.68
C ILE A 23 -3.21 7.91 33.72
N LYS A 24 -3.23 7.47 34.98
CA LYS A 24 -2.47 8.13 36.03
C LYS A 24 -0.96 8.06 35.78
N GLU A 25 -0.49 6.88 35.36
CA GLU A 25 0.91 6.62 35.02
C GLU A 25 1.03 5.46 34.07
N VAL A 26 1.84 5.62 33.00
CA VAL A 26 2.35 4.53 32.15
C VAL A 26 3.86 4.50 32.24
N SER A 27 4.41 3.31 32.46
CA SER A 27 5.84 3.08 32.63
C SER A 27 6.28 1.83 31.89
N TYR A 28 7.29 1.98 31.06
CA TYR A 28 7.93 0.89 30.32
C TYR A 28 9.35 0.68 30.80
N TYR A 29 9.65 -0.51 31.31
CA TYR A 29 10.96 -0.91 31.77
C TYR A 29 11.59 -1.82 30.71
N TYR A 30 12.73 -1.42 30.18
CA TYR A 30 13.48 -2.18 29.19
C TYR A 30 14.88 -2.51 29.73
N LYS A 31 15.26 -3.80 29.67
CA LYS A 31 16.61 -4.24 30.06
C LYS A 31 17.25 -4.93 28.87
N PRO A 32 18.11 -4.24 28.11
CA PRO A 32 18.83 -4.84 27.00
C PRO A 32 19.90 -5.81 27.49
N TYR A 33 20.33 -6.71 26.62
CA TYR A 33 21.46 -7.61 26.89
C TYR A 33 22.81 -6.87 26.93
N SER A 34 22.92 -5.73 26.24
CA SER A 34 24.08 -4.84 26.27
C SER A 34 23.90 -3.72 27.30
N SER A 35 24.98 -3.01 27.62
CA SER A 35 24.91 -1.80 28.45
C SER A 35 24.37 -0.57 27.73
N ASP A 36 24.15 -0.68 26.41
CA ASP A 36 23.75 0.43 25.55
C ASP A 36 22.30 0.85 25.79
N PRO A 37 21.98 2.13 25.58
CA PRO A 37 20.60 2.59 25.64
C PRO A 37 19.75 1.92 24.55
N PRO A 38 18.44 1.76 24.77
CA PRO A 38 17.53 1.25 23.73
C PRO A 38 17.54 2.17 22.53
N SER A 39 17.53 1.59 21.34
CA SER A 39 17.24 2.34 20.11
C SER A 39 15.73 2.41 19.95
N TYR A 40 15.19 3.63 19.77
CA TYR A 40 13.75 3.86 19.69
C TYR A 40 13.42 5.10 18.88
N GLN A 41 12.18 5.17 18.41
CA GLN A 41 11.59 6.33 17.74
C GLN A 41 10.29 6.71 18.44
N ASN A 42 10.03 8.02 18.59
CA ASN A 42 8.80 8.58 19.13
C ASN A 42 7.84 8.95 18.01
N TYR A 43 6.56 8.68 18.22
CA TYR A 43 5.47 8.99 17.29
C TYR A 43 4.32 9.67 18.03
N GLY A 44 3.42 10.37 17.31
CA GLY A 44 2.25 11.01 17.90
C GLY A 44 2.59 12.15 18.85
N PHE A 45 3.48 13.05 18.44
CA PHE A 45 3.83 14.27 19.21
C PHE A 45 4.36 13.98 20.62
N THR A 46 5.19 12.96 20.79
CA THR A 46 5.87 12.69 22.06
C THR A 46 7.38 12.83 21.94
N ASP A 47 8.01 13.26 23.03
CA ASP A 47 9.46 13.31 23.22
C ASP A 47 9.93 12.45 24.40
N THR A 48 9.13 11.45 24.77
CA THR A 48 9.41 10.55 25.90
C THR A 48 10.77 9.89 25.72
N LYS A 49 11.60 9.98 26.76
CA LYS A 49 12.98 9.45 26.77
C LYS A 49 13.11 8.26 27.70
N PHE A 50 13.98 7.33 27.33
CA PHE A 50 14.42 6.28 28.24
C PHE A 50 15.55 6.79 29.15
N VAL A 51 15.37 6.65 30.45
CA VAL A 51 16.36 7.01 31.48
C VAL A 51 16.75 5.75 32.23
N LYS A 52 18.05 5.54 32.43
CA LYS A 52 18.55 4.37 33.15
C LYS A 52 18.27 4.50 34.65
N ASP A 53 17.66 3.50 35.24
CA ASP A 53 17.42 3.46 36.68
C ASP A 53 18.58 2.81 37.44
N SER A 54 18.52 2.84 38.80
CA SER A 54 19.56 2.26 39.69
C SER A 54 19.65 0.73 39.61
N LYS A 55 18.65 0.05 39.02
CA LYS A 55 18.59 -1.42 38.86
C LYS A 55 19.06 -1.87 37.48
N GLY A 56 19.51 -0.93 36.63
CA GLY A 56 20.00 -1.20 35.30
C GLY A 56 18.92 -1.33 34.23
N PHE A 57 17.67 -0.95 34.53
CA PHE A 57 16.61 -0.84 33.52
C PHE A 57 16.62 0.55 32.90
N TRP A 58 16.22 0.61 31.63
CA TRP A 58 15.86 1.83 30.95
C TRP A 58 14.36 2.07 31.09
N LEU A 59 13.98 3.17 31.70
CA LEU A 59 12.61 3.55 32.04
C LEU A 59 12.12 4.67 31.14
N ALA A 60 11.04 4.42 30.39
CA ALA A 60 10.22 5.47 29.75
C ALA A 60 8.92 5.63 30.53
N LYS A 61 8.59 6.86 30.94
CA LYS A 61 7.47 7.13 31.84
C LYS A 61 6.68 8.37 31.40
N ARG A 62 5.34 8.29 31.51
CA ARG A 62 4.45 9.44 31.47
C ARG A 62 3.40 9.37 32.58
N ALA A 63 2.99 10.52 33.08
CA ALA A 63 1.97 10.62 34.12
C ALA A 63 0.85 11.57 33.67
N ASN A 64 -0.32 11.39 34.28
CA ASN A 64 -1.51 12.22 34.06
C ASN A 64 -1.87 12.34 32.56
N VAL A 65 -1.87 11.21 31.86
CA VAL A 65 -2.19 11.17 30.43
C VAL A 65 -3.72 11.18 30.27
N PRO A 66 -4.30 12.16 29.56
CA PRO A 66 -5.73 12.18 29.32
C PRO A 66 -6.17 11.01 28.45
N SER A 67 -7.48 10.70 28.48
CA SER A 67 -8.06 9.75 27.50
C SER A 67 -7.90 10.29 26.08
N PHE A 68 -7.64 9.38 25.16
CA PHE A 68 -7.76 9.70 23.74
C PHE A 68 -9.23 9.70 23.36
N LYS A 69 -9.63 10.69 22.56
CA LYS A 69 -10.95 10.74 21.94
C LYS A 69 -10.77 10.85 20.44
N GLU A 70 -11.34 9.90 19.73
CA GLU A 70 -11.40 9.95 18.28
C GLU A 70 -12.42 11.00 17.84
N GLU A 71 -12.03 11.82 16.89
CA GLU A 71 -12.89 12.84 16.28
C GLU A 71 -13.09 12.53 14.78
N PRO A 72 -14.26 12.81 14.21
CA PRO A 72 -14.48 12.63 12.78
C PRO A 72 -13.44 13.39 11.95
N ARG A 73 -12.88 12.73 10.94
CA ARG A 73 -11.90 13.30 9.99
C ARG A 73 -10.58 13.74 10.61
N MET A 74 -10.21 13.24 11.78
CA MET A 74 -8.88 13.46 12.34
C MET A 74 -7.81 12.75 11.51
N PRO A 75 -6.53 13.15 11.62
CA PRO A 75 -5.41 12.39 11.06
C PRO A 75 -5.37 10.95 11.57
N PRO A 76 -4.67 10.04 10.87
CA PRO A 76 -4.52 8.67 11.33
C PRO A 76 -4.09 8.60 12.80
N GLU A 77 -4.65 7.67 13.56
CA GLU A 77 -4.43 7.53 15.01
C GLU A 77 -2.94 7.50 15.36
N ASP A 78 -2.13 6.78 14.59
CA ASP A 78 -0.69 6.66 14.78
C ASP A 78 0.07 7.99 14.65
N MET A 79 -0.54 9.02 14.07
CA MET A 79 0.03 10.37 13.94
C MET A 79 -0.26 11.26 15.15
N VAL A 80 -1.36 11.00 15.86
CA VAL A 80 -1.85 11.86 16.94
C VAL A 80 -1.76 11.24 18.33
N ARG A 81 -1.96 9.91 18.42
CA ARG A 81 -1.83 9.16 19.67
C ARG A 81 -0.34 8.89 19.95
N PRO A 82 0.22 9.31 21.10
CA PRO A 82 1.64 9.13 21.40
C PRO A 82 2.01 7.66 21.67
N TRP A 83 3.08 7.21 21.02
CA TRP A 83 3.65 5.89 21.21
C TRP A 83 5.15 5.87 20.90
N ILE A 84 5.87 4.84 21.36
CA ILE A 84 7.29 4.63 21.10
C ILE A 84 7.45 3.32 20.33
N LEU A 85 8.31 3.33 19.30
CA LEU A 85 8.76 2.13 18.62
C LEU A 85 10.15 1.76 19.08
N LEU A 86 10.34 0.55 19.58
CA LEU A 86 11.67 0.00 19.83
C LEU A 86 12.26 -0.52 18.53
N THR A 87 13.36 0.09 18.05
CA THR A 87 13.95 -0.21 16.75
C THR A 87 15.09 -1.24 16.78
N GLY A 88 15.46 -1.75 17.96
CA GLY A 88 16.58 -2.67 18.13
C GLY A 88 17.94 -1.96 18.16
N ALA A 89 19.00 -2.71 18.47
CA ALA A 89 20.34 -2.16 18.56
C ALA A 89 20.83 -1.61 17.22
N ARG A 90 21.55 -0.48 17.26
CA ARG A 90 22.34 0.02 16.13
C ARG A 90 23.47 -0.98 15.87
N LEU A 91 23.25 -1.91 14.95
CA LEU A 91 24.35 -2.71 14.42
C LEU A 91 24.77 -2.07 13.10
N GLY A 92 25.78 -1.21 13.17
CA GLY A 92 26.40 -0.63 12.00
C GLY A 92 27.63 -1.42 11.57
N ILE A 93 27.52 -2.34 10.61
CA ILE A 93 28.68 -2.92 9.92
C ILE A 93 28.30 -3.19 8.47
N THR A 94 28.94 -2.54 7.53
CA THR A 94 29.04 -3.05 6.17
C THR A 94 30.26 -3.96 6.13
N GLY A 95 30.04 -5.26 5.97
CA GLY A 95 31.13 -6.22 5.91
C GLY A 95 30.82 -7.31 4.89
N ALA A 96 31.84 -7.74 4.17
CA ALA A 96 31.81 -9.02 3.48
C ALA A 96 32.33 -10.09 4.44
N ASN A 97 31.56 -11.16 4.66
CA ASN A 97 32.10 -12.32 5.35
C ASN A 97 33.00 -13.12 4.41
N MET A 98 33.73 -14.12 4.97
CA MET A 98 34.62 -15.00 4.20
C MET A 98 33.88 -15.85 3.14
N PHE A 99 32.55 -15.82 3.10
CA PHE A 99 31.71 -16.50 2.10
C PHE A 99 31.19 -15.52 1.01
N GLY A 100 31.67 -14.26 0.98
CA GLY A 100 31.22 -13.26 -0.02
C GLY A 100 29.82 -12.74 0.16
N ILE A 101 29.18 -12.98 1.32
CA ILE A 101 27.86 -12.43 1.63
C ILE A 101 28.06 -11.01 2.14
N THR A 102 27.52 -10.04 1.41
CA THR A 102 27.51 -8.64 1.81
C THR A 102 26.35 -8.40 2.77
N PHE A 103 26.66 -8.00 3.99
CA PHE A 103 25.66 -7.52 4.94
C PHE A 103 25.59 -5.99 4.83
N THR A 104 24.40 -5.50 4.62
CA THR A 104 24.15 -4.06 4.62
C THR A 104 23.44 -3.70 5.91
N ILE A 105 23.97 -2.73 6.64
CA ILE A 105 23.41 -2.35 7.93
C ILE A 105 22.76 -0.99 7.80
N LYS A 106 21.48 -0.96 8.24
CA LYS A 106 20.67 0.23 8.30
C LYS A 106 21.09 1.06 9.52
N ASP A 107 21.66 2.23 9.31
CA ASP A 107 21.94 3.18 10.38
C ASP A 107 20.82 4.22 10.48
N PRO A 108 19.92 4.14 11.48
CA PRO A 108 18.83 5.11 11.64
C PRO A 108 19.32 6.53 11.92
N GLY A 109 20.57 6.69 12.35
CA GLY A 109 21.18 8.00 12.55
C GLY A 109 21.71 8.66 11.28
N ASN A 110 21.78 7.91 10.17
CA ASN A 110 22.19 8.40 8.86
C ASN A 110 21.14 8.02 7.82
N GLN A 111 20.20 8.91 7.56
CA GLN A 111 19.07 8.69 6.66
C GLN A 111 19.50 8.17 5.28
N ASN A 112 20.53 8.78 4.68
CA ASN A 112 20.98 8.37 3.35
C ASN A 112 21.56 6.95 3.35
N ALA A 113 22.40 6.62 4.32
CA ALA A 113 22.97 5.29 4.47
C ALA A 113 21.86 4.25 4.77
N TYR A 114 20.89 4.61 5.59
CA TYR A 114 19.75 3.76 5.91
C TYR A 114 18.97 3.37 4.65
N TRP A 115 18.52 4.35 3.86
CA TRP A 115 17.70 4.08 2.69
C TRP A 115 18.49 3.48 1.52
N ALA A 116 19.79 3.78 1.43
CA ALA A 116 20.67 3.06 0.50
C ALA A 116 20.75 1.57 0.86
N ALA A 117 20.84 1.24 2.15
CA ALA A 117 20.84 -0.14 2.62
C ALA A 117 19.51 -0.84 2.32
N VAL A 118 18.36 -0.20 2.58
CA VAL A 118 17.04 -0.71 2.23
C VAL A 118 16.91 -0.97 0.72
N SER A 119 17.40 -0.03 -0.09
CA SER A 119 17.38 -0.19 -1.55
C SER A 119 18.21 -1.38 -2.03
N ILE A 120 19.43 -1.55 -1.51
CA ILE A 120 20.31 -2.67 -1.85
C ILE A 120 19.70 -4.01 -1.42
N GLU A 121 19.12 -4.07 -0.24
CA GLU A 121 18.43 -5.27 0.28
C GLU A 121 17.29 -5.71 -0.65
N ASN A 122 16.57 -4.74 -1.23
CA ASN A 122 15.43 -5.00 -2.13
C ASN A 122 15.81 -5.02 -3.63
N ALA A 123 17.06 -4.74 -4.00
CA ALA A 123 17.52 -4.79 -5.38
C ALA A 123 17.28 -6.14 -6.10
N PRO A 124 17.25 -7.31 -5.44
CA PRO A 124 16.86 -8.57 -6.06
C PRO A 124 15.49 -8.53 -6.73
N LEU A 125 14.53 -7.71 -6.24
CA LEU A 125 13.22 -7.54 -6.88
C LEU A 125 13.34 -6.94 -8.29
N ILE A 126 14.20 -5.92 -8.46
CA ILE A 126 14.46 -5.30 -9.76
C ILE A 126 15.12 -6.30 -10.70
N LYS A 127 16.13 -7.03 -10.21
CA LYS A 127 16.84 -8.05 -11.00
C LYS A 127 15.90 -9.16 -11.45
N PHE A 128 14.99 -9.56 -10.58
CA PHE A 128 13.96 -10.54 -10.90
C PHE A 128 13.01 -10.02 -11.98
N MET A 129 12.47 -8.81 -11.79
CA MET A 129 11.54 -8.16 -12.70
C MET A 129 12.16 -7.91 -14.08
N ASN A 130 13.36 -7.31 -14.11
CA ASN A 130 14.00 -6.85 -15.35
C ASN A 130 14.94 -7.91 -15.97
N LYS A 131 14.90 -9.17 -15.52
CA LYS A 131 15.69 -10.23 -16.11
C LYS A 131 15.34 -10.37 -17.60
N PRO A 132 16.31 -10.25 -18.52
CA PRO A 132 16.07 -10.33 -19.96
C PRO A 132 15.32 -11.61 -20.34
N ASN A 133 14.24 -11.46 -21.11
CA ASN A 133 13.43 -12.57 -21.60
C ASN A 133 12.92 -12.25 -23.00
N LYS A 134 13.20 -13.12 -23.98
CA LYS A 134 12.83 -12.91 -25.39
C LYS A 134 11.32 -12.94 -25.60
N GLU A 135 10.59 -13.78 -24.86
CA GLU A 135 9.13 -13.89 -24.96
C GLU A 135 8.46 -12.61 -24.43
N ILE A 136 8.94 -12.07 -23.31
CA ILE A 136 8.45 -10.80 -22.76
C ILE A 136 8.69 -9.65 -23.73
N LYS A 137 9.88 -9.62 -24.35
CA LYS A 137 10.21 -8.58 -25.34
C LYS A 137 9.29 -8.66 -26.57
N ALA A 138 9.16 -9.84 -27.16
CA ALA A 138 8.28 -10.05 -28.31
C ALA A 138 6.81 -9.68 -28.00
N LEU A 139 6.35 -10.07 -26.81
CA LEU A 139 5.01 -9.73 -26.34
C LEU A 139 4.83 -8.24 -26.14
N ALA A 140 5.78 -7.54 -25.51
CA ALA A 140 5.72 -6.10 -25.31
C ALA A 140 5.64 -5.35 -26.65
N GLU A 141 6.47 -5.74 -27.64
CA GLU A 141 6.44 -5.21 -29.00
C GLU A 141 5.10 -5.47 -29.69
N GLN A 142 4.54 -6.67 -29.54
CA GLN A 142 3.23 -7.05 -30.10
C GLN A 142 2.10 -6.22 -29.49
N ILE A 143 2.02 -6.10 -28.16
CA ILE A 143 0.96 -5.35 -27.47
C ILE A 143 1.00 -3.88 -27.87
N THR A 144 2.20 -3.33 -28.00
CA THR A 144 2.39 -1.89 -28.26
C THR A 144 2.46 -1.53 -29.74
N ALA A 145 2.27 -2.49 -30.64
CA ALA A 145 2.23 -2.23 -32.06
C ALA A 145 1.21 -1.14 -32.41
N GLY A 146 1.62 -0.18 -33.23
CA GLY A 146 0.79 0.96 -33.66
C GLY A 146 0.53 2.03 -32.58
N ALA A 147 1.11 1.92 -31.39
CA ALA A 147 1.00 2.97 -30.37
C ALA A 147 1.84 4.21 -30.76
N ALA A 148 1.21 5.38 -30.75
CA ALA A 148 1.81 6.63 -31.21
C ALA A 148 2.70 7.31 -30.13
N SER A 149 2.51 7.00 -28.85
CA SER A 149 3.23 7.62 -27.73
C SER A 149 3.68 6.61 -26.69
N THR A 150 4.61 7.01 -25.81
CA THR A 150 5.01 6.21 -24.66
C THR A 150 3.85 5.97 -23.71
N ASP A 151 3.00 6.97 -23.49
CA ASP A 151 1.82 6.83 -22.63
C ASP A 151 0.82 5.80 -23.18
N GLU A 152 0.56 5.83 -24.49
CA GLU A 152 -0.30 4.83 -25.13
C GLU A 152 0.29 3.40 -25.03
N LYS A 153 1.61 3.25 -25.18
CA LYS A 153 2.30 1.98 -24.96
C LYS A 153 2.08 1.48 -23.54
N LEU A 154 2.33 2.32 -22.54
CA LEU A 154 2.15 1.98 -21.14
C LEU A 154 0.70 1.63 -20.80
N LYS A 155 -0.27 2.37 -21.35
CA LYS A 155 -1.70 2.07 -21.18
C LYS A 155 -2.06 0.68 -21.73
N LYS A 156 -1.56 0.31 -22.91
CA LYS A 156 -1.77 -1.02 -23.50
C LYS A 156 -1.13 -2.12 -22.65
N LEU A 157 0.11 -1.92 -22.16
CA LEU A 157 0.78 -2.88 -21.27
C LEU A 157 0.05 -3.02 -19.93
N TYR A 158 -0.41 -1.93 -19.37
CA TYR A 158 -1.20 -1.91 -18.13
C TYR A 158 -2.49 -2.73 -18.29
N GLN A 159 -3.25 -2.44 -19.33
CA GLN A 159 -4.49 -3.13 -19.65
C GLN A 159 -4.23 -4.63 -19.85
N TYR A 160 -3.22 -5.01 -20.63
CA TYR A 160 -2.84 -6.40 -20.82
C TYR A 160 -2.55 -7.08 -19.48
N SER A 161 -1.70 -6.48 -18.64
CA SER A 161 -1.33 -7.05 -17.34
C SER A 161 -2.53 -7.24 -16.43
N GLN A 162 -3.48 -6.31 -16.45
CA GLN A 162 -4.67 -6.35 -15.59
C GLN A 162 -5.73 -7.33 -16.09
N THR A 163 -5.90 -7.49 -17.42
CA THR A 163 -7.00 -8.27 -17.99
C THR A 163 -6.60 -9.67 -18.47
N GLU A 164 -5.37 -9.85 -18.94
CA GLU A 164 -4.91 -11.11 -19.54
C GLU A 164 -4.23 -12.07 -18.54
N ILE A 165 -3.96 -11.59 -17.33
CA ILE A 165 -3.38 -12.39 -16.24
C ILE A 165 -4.40 -12.56 -15.13
N ARG A 166 -4.82 -13.80 -14.89
CA ARG A 166 -5.70 -14.13 -13.75
C ARG A 166 -5.02 -13.75 -12.44
N ASN A 167 -5.56 -12.76 -11.76
CA ASN A 167 -5.00 -12.31 -10.49
C ASN A 167 -5.47 -13.20 -9.34
N THR A 168 -4.57 -14.08 -8.87
CA THR A 168 -4.92 -15.06 -7.85
C THR A 168 -5.07 -14.48 -6.44
N THR A 169 -4.62 -13.25 -6.21
CA THR A 169 -4.84 -12.55 -4.92
C THR A 169 -6.33 -12.27 -4.68
N TYR A 170 -7.03 -11.85 -5.72
CA TYR A 170 -8.46 -11.48 -5.66
C TYR A 170 -9.39 -12.57 -6.15
N ASP A 171 -8.89 -13.77 -6.35
CA ASP A 171 -9.68 -14.90 -6.83
C ASP A 171 -10.31 -15.64 -5.64
N THR A 172 -11.58 -15.37 -5.41
CA THR A 172 -12.38 -15.96 -4.31
C THR A 172 -12.81 -17.39 -4.58
N THR A 173 -12.68 -17.86 -5.82
CA THR A 173 -12.96 -19.26 -6.17
C THR A 173 -11.86 -20.23 -5.70
N LEU A 174 -10.67 -19.70 -5.34
CA LEU A 174 -9.54 -20.49 -4.86
C LEU A 174 -9.63 -20.74 -3.35
N THR A 175 -9.69 -21.99 -2.96
CA THR A 175 -9.51 -22.39 -1.57
C THR A 175 -8.04 -22.24 -1.12
N ASP A 176 -7.78 -22.31 0.19
CA ASP A 176 -6.40 -22.29 0.72
C ASP A 176 -5.57 -23.48 0.20
N GLU A 177 -6.23 -24.62 -0.04
CA GLU A 177 -5.55 -25.79 -0.63
C GLU A 177 -5.23 -25.59 -2.10
N ASP A 178 -6.10 -24.93 -2.87
CA ASP A 178 -5.84 -24.60 -4.27
C ASP A 178 -4.72 -23.59 -4.38
N ARG A 179 -4.68 -22.58 -3.50
CA ARG A 179 -3.58 -21.60 -3.44
C ARG A 179 -2.23 -22.25 -3.21
N LYS A 180 -2.14 -23.30 -2.38
CA LYS A 180 -0.91 -24.07 -2.14
C LYS A 180 -0.45 -24.88 -3.36
N LYS A 181 -1.38 -25.20 -4.27
CA LYS A 181 -1.10 -25.96 -5.52
C LYS A 181 -0.76 -25.05 -6.69
N LEU A 182 -0.88 -23.70 -6.55
CA LEU A 182 -0.51 -22.79 -7.62
C LEU A 182 0.96 -22.94 -7.99
N PRO A 183 1.30 -22.81 -9.29
CA PRO A 183 2.68 -22.89 -9.73
C PRO A 183 3.56 -21.83 -9.06
N THR A 184 4.77 -22.23 -8.70
CA THR A 184 5.76 -21.29 -8.19
C THR A 184 6.26 -20.37 -9.30
N ILE A 185 6.19 -19.07 -9.10
CA ILE A 185 6.72 -18.06 -10.02
C ILE A 185 8.21 -17.86 -9.74
N ARG A 186 9.06 -18.27 -10.67
CA ARG A 186 10.53 -18.16 -10.61
C ARG A 186 11.09 -17.16 -11.62
N SER A 187 10.24 -16.66 -12.51
CA SER A 187 10.56 -15.68 -13.54
C SER A 187 9.28 -15.00 -14.05
N MET A 188 9.41 -13.85 -14.71
CA MET A 188 8.28 -13.23 -15.40
C MET A 188 7.75 -14.08 -16.57
N GLY A 189 8.59 -14.95 -17.15
CA GLY A 189 8.15 -15.94 -18.13
C GLY A 189 7.15 -16.95 -17.57
N ASP A 190 7.27 -17.34 -16.29
CA ASP A 190 6.30 -18.23 -15.65
C ASP A 190 4.92 -17.57 -15.55
N VAL A 191 4.87 -16.26 -15.28
CA VAL A 191 3.60 -15.49 -15.26
C VAL A 191 2.93 -15.56 -16.63
N LEU A 192 3.67 -15.36 -17.71
CA LEU A 192 3.16 -15.47 -19.08
C LEU A 192 2.68 -16.88 -19.40
N LYS A 193 3.45 -17.88 -19.02
CA LYS A 193 3.15 -19.29 -19.27
C LYS A 193 1.89 -19.75 -18.55
N HIS A 194 1.74 -19.36 -17.29
CA HIS A 194 0.60 -19.80 -16.46
C HIS A 194 -0.64 -18.92 -16.63
N LYS A 195 -0.48 -17.70 -17.16
CA LYS A 195 -1.56 -16.69 -17.26
C LYS A 195 -2.29 -16.46 -15.94
N ALA A 196 -1.61 -16.71 -14.82
CA ALA A 196 -2.12 -16.56 -13.47
C ALA A 196 -0.98 -16.23 -12.52
N ALA A 197 -1.18 -15.24 -11.66
CA ALA A 197 -0.19 -14.83 -10.65
C ALA A 197 -0.84 -13.99 -9.54
N PRO A 198 -0.23 -13.94 -8.34
CA PRO A 198 -0.56 -12.94 -7.33
C PRO A 198 -0.35 -11.50 -7.84
N ALA A 199 -1.10 -10.55 -7.26
CA ALA A 199 -1.11 -9.14 -7.65
C ALA A 199 0.28 -8.53 -7.85
N GLN A 200 1.20 -8.76 -6.92
CA GLN A 200 2.58 -8.27 -7.00
C GLN A 200 3.34 -8.73 -8.27
N TYR A 201 3.07 -9.94 -8.75
CA TYR A 201 3.70 -10.44 -9.98
C TYR A 201 3.00 -9.91 -11.24
N VAL A 202 1.72 -9.53 -11.14
CA VAL A 202 1.03 -8.78 -12.21
C VAL A 202 1.67 -7.41 -12.38
N ASP A 203 1.95 -6.71 -11.27
CA ASP A 203 2.69 -5.45 -11.29
C ASP A 203 4.09 -5.61 -11.89
N MET A 204 4.83 -6.61 -11.40
CA MET A 204 6.18 -6.88 -11.91
C MET A 204 6.18 -7.27 -13.41
N LEU A 205 5.16 -7.96 -13.90
CA LEU A 205 5.04 -8.26 -15.33
C LEU A 205 4.90 -6.97 -16.14
N PHE A 206 4.07 -6.04 -15.70
CA PHE A 206 3.97 -4.72 -16.33
C PHE A 206 5.33 -4.01 -16.37
N GLY A 207 6.06 -3.99 -15.25
CA GLY A 207 7.41 -3.42 -15.17
C GLY A 207 8.40 -4.11 -16.13
N ALA A 208 8.35 -5.44 -16.23
CA ALA A 208 9.18 -6.22 -17.13
C ALA A 208 8.86 -5.92 -18.62
N LEU A 209 7.59 -5.79 -18.96
CA LEU A 209 7.14 -5.41 -20.31
C LEU A 209 7.60 -4.00 -20.68
N ALA A 210 7.47 -3.03 -19.76
CA ALA A 210 7.96 -1.67 -19.96
C ALA A 210 9.49 -1.63 -20.10
N SER A 211 10.21 -2.36 -19.26
CA SER A 211 11.68 -2.49 -19.32
C SER A 211 12.14 -3.12 -20.64
N ALA A 212 11.41 -4.10 -21.15
CA ALA A 212 11.71 -4.76 -22.43
C ALA A 212 11.60 -3.82 -23.65
N LEU A 213 10.85 -2.73 -23.53
CA LEU A 213 10.79 -1.64 -24.51
C LEU A 213 11.85 -0.54 -24.30
N GLY A 214 12.78 -0.76 -23.35
CA GLY A 214 13.85 0.20 -23.05
C GLY A 214 13.48 1.29 -22.05
N LEU A 215 12.33 1.22 -21.39
CA LEU A 215 11.95 2.16 -20.32
C LEU A 215 12.59 1.74 -19.00
N GLU A 216 13.20 2.67 -18.28
CA GLU A 216 13.71 2.41 -16.94
C GLU A 216 12.53 2.13 -15.99
N SER A 217 12.52 0.93 -15.40
CA SER A 217 11.42 0.47 -14.54
C SER A 217 11.97 -0.04 -13.22
N SER A 218 11.30 0.28 -12.12
CA SER A 218 11.66 -0.14 -10.78
C SER A 218 10.43 -0.39 -9.91
N VAL A 219 10.66 -1.00 -8.74
CA VAL A 219 9.64 -1.17 -7.71
C VAL A 219 9.66 0.06 -6.80
N ALA A 220 8.50 0.62 -6.53
CA ALA A 220 8.28 1.72 -5.60
C ALA A 220 7.66 1.21 -4.29
N PHE A 221 8.22 1.63 -3.17
CA PHE A 221 7.72 1.34 -1.82
C PHE A 221 7.09 2.60 -1.26
N THR A 222 5.87 2.52 -0.77
CA THR A 222 5.21 3.63 -0.09
C THR A 222 4.47 3.18 1.16
N SER A 223 3.99 4.13 1.95
CA SER A 223 3.21 3.86 3.14
C SER A 223 1.71 3.96 2.85
N ASP A 224 0.93 3.37 3.73
CA ASP A 224 -0.50 3.56 3.81
C ASP A 224 -0.79 4.85 4.60
N ARG A 225 -1.15 5.94 3.90
CA ARG A 225 -1.45 7.24 4.53
C ARG A 225 -2.73 7.22 5.37
N SER A 226 -3.57 6.19 5.24
CA SER A 226 -4.70 6.03 6.15
C SER A 226 -4.26 5.67 7.57
N LYS A 227 -3.04 5.16 7.71
CA LYS A 227 -2.44 4.76 8.98
C LYS A 227 -1.35 5.73 9.44
N MET A 228 -0.53 6.23 8.49
CA MET A 228 0.60 7.09 8.83
C MET A 228 1.00 8.02 7.68
N PHE A 229 1.22 9.29 7.98
CA PHE A 229 1.86 10.24 7.06
C PHE A 229 3.36 10.06 7.12
N PHE A 230 3.85 9.07 6.40
CA PHE A 230 5.25 8.72 6.37
C PHE A 230 6.10 9.83 5.77
N LYS A 231 7.31 9.99 6.33
CA LYS A 231 8.37 10.84 5.78
C LYS A 231 9.70 10.09 5.78
N PRO A 232 10.59 10.33 4.79
CA PRO A 232 11.89 9.66 4.71
C PRO A 232 12.77 9.78 5.95
N GLU A 233 12.59 10.83 6.75
CA GLU A 233 13.28 11.04 8.03
C GLU A 233 12.92 10.00 9.08
N MET A 234 11.78 9.32 8.92
CA MET A 234 11.33 8.26 9.82
C MET A 234 12.08 6.94 9.61
N THR A 235 13.32 6.93 9.24
CA THR A 235 14.23 5.79 9.00
C THR A 235 13.75 4.43 9.55
N ASN A 236 12.61 3.97 9.04
CA ASN A 236 11.94 2.74 9.44
C ASN A 236 11.23 2.12 8.23
N ASP A 237 11.87 1.14 7.63
CA ASP A 237 11.38 0.45 6.43
C ASP A 237 10.15 -0.43 6.67
N SER A 238 9.82 -0.76 7.93
CA SER A 238 8.58 -1.47 8.24
C SER A 238 7.32 -0.61 8.03
N LEU A 239 7.47 0.70 7.84
CA LEU A 239 6.38 1.63 7.56
C LEU A 239 6.04 1.74 6.07
N ILE A 240 6.86 1.16 5.20
CA ILE A 240 6.66 1.16 3.75
C ILE A 240 6.60 -0.26 3.21
N HIS A 241 5.87 -0.44 2.11
CA HIS A 241 5.70 -1.72 1.44
C HIS A 241 5.77 -1.54 -0.08
N PRO A 242 6.08 -2.60 -0.85
CA PRO A 242 5.98 -2.56 -2.31
C PRO A 242 4.55 -2.21 -2.71
N ALA A 243 4.36 -1.12 -3.44
CA ALA A 243 3.04 -0.57 -3.73
C ALA A 243 2.78 -0.41 -5.22
N ALA A 244 3.80 -0.07 -6.00
CA ALA A 244 3.64 0.23 -7.41
C ALA A 244 4.92 -0.07 -8.21
N ILE A 245 4.78 -0.09 -9.52
CA ILE A 245 5.90 -0.01 -10.44
C ILE A 245 6.12 1.45 -10.83
N ALA A 246 7.33 1.93 -10.63
CA ALA A 246 7.76 3.23 -11.12
C ALA A 246 8.42 3.07 -12.50
N VAL A 247 7.98 3.85 -13.48
CA VAL A 247 8.55 3.87 -14.83
C VAL A 247 9.02 5.29 -15.16
N MET A 248 10.24 5.43 -15.65
CA MET A 248 10.80 6.72 -16.08
C MET A 248 10.20 7.11 -17.43
N VAL A 249 9.47 8.21 -17.47
CA VAL A 249 8.82 8.75 -18.66
C VAL A 249 9.12 10.25 -18.77
N ASP A 250 9.74 10.67 -19.85
CA ASP A 250 10.07 12.08 -20.12
C ASP A 250 10.85 12.77 -18.99
N GLY A 251 11.74 12.00 -18.32
CA GLY A 251 12.62 12.52 -17.24
C GLY A 251 12.00 12.53 -15.86
N ASP A 252 10.78 12.01 -15.68
CA ASP A 252 10.14 11.88 -14.36
C ASP A 252 9.58 10.48 -14.13
N TRP A 253 9.43 10.11 -12.85
CA TRP A 253 8.87 8.83 -12.45
C TRP A 253 7.35 8.86 -12.42
N LYS A 254 6.72 7.95 -13.16
CA LYS A 254 5.28 7.69 -13.11
C LYS A 254 5.01 6.35 -12.44
N PHE A 255 3.91 6.24 -11.71
CA PHE A 255 3.58 5.10 -10.88
C PHE A 255 2.39 4.33 -11.44
N PHE A 256 2.45 2.98 -11.37
CA PHE A 256 1.46 2.09 -11.95
C PHE A 256 1.25 0.88 -11.05
N ASN A 257 0.00 0.45 -10.89
CA ASN A 257 -0.38 -0.71 -10.09
C ASN A 257 -1.50 -1.52 -10.78
N PRO A 258 -1.20 -2.21 -11.91
CA PRO A 258 -2.17 -3.07 -12.58
C PRO A 258 -2.55 -4.31 -11.76
N GLY A 259 -1.74 -4.69 -10.77
CA GLY A 259 -2.04 -5.77 -9.84
C GLY A 259 -3.21 -5.47 -8.91
N THR A 260 -3.57 -4.21 -8.73
CA THR A 260 -4.81 -3.85 -8.04
C THR A 260 -5.99 -3.96 -9.01
N LYS A 261 -6.89 -4.89 -8.72
CA LYS A 261 -8.04 -5.18 -9.56
C LYS A 261 -8.92 -3.93 -9.73
N PHE A 262 -9.38 -3.68 -10.94
CA PHE A 262 -10.22 -2.54 -11.33
C PHE A 262 -9.61 -1.14 -11.16
N LEU A 263 -8.36 -1.02 -10.72
CA LEU A 263 -7.72 0.28 -10.60
C LEU A 263 -7.52 0.89 -12.00
N PRO A 264 -7.97 2.13 -12.24
CA PRO A 264 -7.77 2.79 -13.53
C PRO A 264 -6.29 3.08 -13.81
N TYR A 265 -5.92 3.04 -15.09
CA TYR A 265 -4.59 3.49 -15.54
C TYR A 265 -4.29 4.92 -15.09
N GLY A 266 -3.10 5.14 -14.53
CA GLY A 266 -2.66 6.44 -14.04
C GLY A 266 -3.10 6.81 -12.63
N MET A 267 -3.86 5.95 -11.96
CA MET A 267 -4.23 6.10 -10.55
C MET A 267 -3.46 5.10 -9.68
N LEU A 268 -3.30 5.44 -8.42
CA LEU A 268 -2.96 4.51 -7.33
C LEU A 268 -4.18 4.32 -6.42
N VAL A 269 -4.12 3.37 -5.50
CA VAL A 269 -5.13 3.30 -4.44
C VAL A 269 -5.03 4.56 -3.57
N TRP A 270 -6.15 5.11 -3.13
CA TRP A 270 -6.20 6.43 -2.48
C TRP A 270 -5.28 6.59 -1.27
N TYR A 271 -5.01 5.50 -0.55
CA TYR A 271 -4.12 5.52 0.62
C TYR A 271 -2.63 5.45 0.28
N GLU A 272 -2.28 5.23 -0.98
CA GLU A 272 -0.91 5.29 -1.52
C GLU A 272 -0.67 6.55 -2.37
N GLU A 273 -1.69 7.37 -2.59
CA GLU A 273 -1.56 8.67 -3.23
C GLU A 273 -1.07 9.75 -2.24
N ASN A 274 -0.40 10.78 -2.76
CA ASN A 274 0.17 11.88 -1.97
C ASN A 274 1.01 11.37 -0.79
N ALA A 275 1.83 10.38 -1.04
CA ALA A 275 2.72 9.72 -0.08
C ALA A 275 4.15 9.66 -0.63
N TRP A 276 5.15 9.64 0.25
CA TRP A 276 6.53 9.46 -0.15
C TRP A 276 6.78 8.03 -0.63
N ALA A 277 7.32 7.90 -1.83
CA ALA A 277 7.70 6.62 -2.42
C ALA A 277 9.22 6.50 -2.54
N LEU A 278 9.77 5.43 -1.99
CA LEU A 278 11.13 4.97 -2.22
C LEU A 278 11.17 4.16 -3.51
N ILE A 279 11.76 4.69 -4.56
CA ILE A 279 12.04 3.97 -5.79
C ILE A 279 13.39 3.31 -5.64
N ILE A 280 13.41 2.00 -5.53
CA ILE A 280 14.64 1.24 -5.29
C ILE A 280 15.50 1.15 -6.55
N GLY A 281 16.80 0.99 -6.38
CA GLY A 281 17.75 0.83 -7.48
C GLY A 281 18.98 0.02 -7.06
N GLU A 282 19.71 -0.56 -8.01
CA GLU A 282 20.87 -1.38 -7.71
C GLU A 282 22.03 -0.58 -7.13
N LYS A 283 22.19 0.68 -7.54
CA LYS A 283 23.30 1.55 -7.14
C LYS A 283 22.87 2.80 -6.41
N LYS A 284 21.66 3.27 -6.65
CA LYS A 284 21.08 4.48 -6.06
C LYS A 284 19.58 4.32 -5.92
N TYR A 285 18.99 5.05 -5.01
CA TYR A 285 17.55 5.11 -4.81
C TYR A 285 17.07 6.55 -5.04
N PHE A 286 15.74 6.69 -5.19
CA PHE A 286 15.12 8.00 -5.33
C PHE A 286 13.93 8.09 -4.39
N TRP A 287 13.66 9.29 -3.90
CA TRP A 287 12.41 9.63 -3.26
C TRP A 287 11.57 10.49 -4.21
N ARG A 288 10.31 10.14 -4.33
CA ARG A 288 9.30 10.93 -5.04
C ARG A 288 7.99 10.89 -4.27
N GLU A 289 7.22 11.96 -4.33
CA GLU A 289 5.83 11.89 -3.89
C GLU A 289 4.98 11.24 -4.97
N THR A 290 4.10 10.32 -4.57
CA THR A 290 3.11 9.74 -5.47
C THR A 290 2.06 10.78 -5.84
N PRO A 291 1.52 10.73 -7.07
CA PRO A 291 0.54 11.71 -7.50
C PRO A 291 -0.73 11.64 -6.63
N LEU A 292 -1.42 12.76 -6.51
CA LEU A 292 -2.77 12.84 -5.97
C LEU A 292 -3.73 12.96 -7.15
N SER A 293 -4.66 12.03 -7.25
CA SER A 293 -5.74 12.10 -8.26
C SER A 293 -6.62 13.32 -8.02
N SER A 294 -7.08 13.91 -9.10
CA SER A 294 -8.04 15.02 -9.01
C SER A 294 -9.38 14.53 -8.45
N HIS A 295 -10.08 15.38 -7.74
CA HIS A 295 -11.45 15.10 -7.31
C HIS A 295 -12.39 14.79 -8.49
N ALA A 296 -12.11 15.31 -9.68
CA ALA A 296 -12.87 15.02 -10.89
C ALA A 296 -12.67 13.57 -11.40
N ASP A 297 -11.54 12.94 -11.06
CA ASP A 297 -11.26 11.56 -11.46
C ASP A 297 -12.07 10.54 -10.64
N SER A 298 -12.53 10.94 -9.43
CA SER A 298 -13.30 10.09 -8.51
C SER A 298 -14.62 10.77 -8.15
N ALA A 299 -15.58 10.68 -9.03
CA ALA A 299 -16.83 11.40 -8.94
C ALA A 299 -18.06 10.48 -8.91
N VAL A 300 -19.15 10.96 -8.32
CA VAL A 300 -20.50 10.42 -8.45
C VAL A 300 -21.32 11.42 -9.27
N ASN A 301 -21.66 11.10 -10.49
CA ASN A 301 -22.53 11.89 -11.34
C ASN A 301 -23.95 11.33 -11.27
N ARG A 302 -24.89 12.15 -10.82
CA ARG A 302 -26.31 11.79 -10.74
C ARG A 302 -27.14 12.63 -11.68
N ALA A 303 -27.98 11.97 -12.48
CA ALA A 303 -28.97 12.63 -13.32
C ALA A 303 -30.35 12.00 -13.06
N GLY A 304 -31.35 12.82 -12.83
CA GLY A 304 -32.73 12.36 -12.59
C GLY A 304 -33.72 13.03 -13.56
N LYS A 305 -34.67 12.24 -14.07
CA LYS A 305 -35.87 12.72 -14.75
C LYS A 305 -37.04 12.38 -13.88
N LEU A 306 -37.55 13.34 -13.14
CA LEU A 306 -38.56 13.17 -12.10
C LEU A 306 -39.78 14.02 -12.42
N LYS A 307 -40.97 13.48 -12.14
CA LYS A 307 -42.25 14.16 -12.19
C LYS A 307 -42.84 14.23 -10.79
N LEU A 308 -43.23 15.42 -10.35
CA LEU A 308 -43.99 15.60 -9.12
C LEU A 308 -45.48 15.43 -9.41
N LEU A 309 -46.11 14.50 -8.70
CA LEU A 309 -47.53 14.22 -8.79
C LEU A 309 -48.32 15.17 -7.81
N GLU A 310 -49.66 15.22 -7.98
CA GLU A 310 -50.52 16.08 -7.19
C GLU A 310 -50.55 15.74 -5.69
N ASP A 311 -50.32 14.46 -5.35
CA ASP A 311 -50.22 13.94 -3.99
C ASP A 311 -48.86 14.18 -3.32
N GLY A 312 -47.92 14.79 -4.03
CA GLY A 312 -46.55 15.02 -3.56
C GLY A 312 -45.57 13.91 -3.86
N THR A 313 -45.99 12.84 -4.53
CA THR A 313 -45.11 11.74 -4.93
C THR A 313 -44.19 12.17 -6.07
N LEU A 314 -42.90 11.75 -6.03
CA LEU A 314 -41.93 11.90 -7.11
C LEU A 314 -41.79 10.57 -7.83
N GLU A 315 -42.08 10.54 -9.12
CA GLU A 315 -41.87 9.38 -9.99
C GLU A 315 -40.84 9.67 -11.08
N GLY A 316 -40.03 8.68 -11.45
CA GLY A 316 -39.10 8.83 -12.57
C GLY A 316 -37.90 7.93 -12.51
N THR A 317 -36.85 8.30 -13.23
CA THR A 317 -35.63 7.54 -13.36
C THR A 317 -34.43 8.34 -12.84
N ILE A 318 -33.49 7.66 -12.19
CA ILE A 318 -32.24 8.22 -11.73
C ILE A 318 -31.11 7.38 -12.34
N ARG A 319 -30.14 8.05 -12.93
CA ARG A 319 -28.88 7.47 -13.37
C ARG A 319 -27.77 7.95 -12.45
N GLU A 320 -26.96 7.01 -11.97
CA GLU A 320 -25.76 7.28 -11.19
C GLU A 320 -24.54 6.68 -11.88
N GLU A 321 -23.50 7.49 -12.09
CA GLU A 321 -22.23 7.09 -12.66
C GLU A 321 -21.13 7.29 -11.63
N LEU A 322 -20.36 6.24 -11.35
CA LEU A 322 -19.20 6.25 -10.47
C LEU A 322 -17.93 6.26 -11.31
N SER A 323 -16.92 7.03 -10.91
CA SER A 323 -15.59 7.01 -11.53
C SER A 323 -14.48 6.84 -10.49
N GLY A 324 -13.27 6.52 -10.95
CA GLY A 324 -12.05 6.45 -10.15
C GLY A 324 -12.16 5.54 -8.93
N HIS A 325 -11.73 6.04 -7.77
CA HIS A 325 -11.75 5.29 -6.50
C HIS A 325 -13.17 4.88 -6.06
N LEU A 326 -14.18 5.67 -6.38
CA LEU A 326 -15.56 5.34 -6.03
C LEU A 326 -16.06 4.14 -6.85
N ALA A 327 -15.75 4.11 -8.14
CA ALA A 327 -16.02 2.95 -8.98
C ALA A 327 -15.21 1.73 -8.56
N LEU A 328 -13.92 1.91 -8.21
CA LEU A 328 -13.05 0.86 -7.70
C LEU A 328 -13.66 0.22 -6.44
N ASN A 329 -14.05 1.03 -5.46
CA ASN A 329 -14.63 0.55 -4.21
C ASN A 329 -15.94 -0.21 -4.46
N TYR A 330 -16.85 0.35 -5.26
CA TYR A 330 -18.12 -0.29 -5.59
C TYR A 330 -17.92 -1.66 -6.29
N ARG A 331 -16.96 -1.73 -7.23
CA ARG A 331 -16.63 -3.00 -7.90
C ARG A 331 -16.04 -4.02 -6.95
N ASN A 332 -15.15 -3.61 -6.05
CA ASN A 332 -14.52 -4.51 -5.07
C ASN A 332 -15.54 -5.06 -4.06
N GLU A 333 -16.47 -4.22 -3.60
CA GLU A 333 -17.52 -4.62 -2.66
C GLU A 333 -18.53 -5.60 -3.27
N ASN A 334 -18.76 -5.51 -4.59
CA ASN A 334 -19.77 -6.30 -5.31
C ASN A 334 -19.18 -7.34 -6.26
N TYR A 335 -17.86 -7.57 -6.22
CA TYR A 335 -17.16 -8.40 -7.21
C TYR A 335 -17.70 -9.83 -7.27
N ASP A 336 -17.93 -10.44 -6.11
CA ASP A 336 -18.34 -11.83 -5.98
C ASP A 336 -19.86 -12.04 -5.96
N GLU A 337 -20.61 -10.94 -5.99
CA GLU A 337 -22.05 -10.98 -5.92
C GLU A 337 -22.68 -11.31 -7.29
N SER A 338 -23.75 -12.11 -7.26
CA SER A 338 -24.55 -12.34 -8.44
C SER A 338 -25.24 -11.06 -8.92
N PRO A 339 -25.61 -10.93 -10.20
CA PRO A 339 -26.34 -9.76 -10.69
C PRO A 339 -27.58 -9.44 -9.82
N THR A 340 -28.37 -10.46 -9.49
CA THR A 340 -29.54 -10.31 -8.62
C THR A 340 -29.19 -9.77 -7.24
N LYS A 341 -28.10 -10.28 -6.63
CA LYS A 341 -27.67 -9.81 -5.31
C LYS A 341 -27.18 -8.36 -5.33
N ARG A 342 -26.49 -7.96 -6.41
CA ARG A 342 -26.08 -6.55 -6.60
C ARG A 342 -27.28 -5.60 -6.68
N GLU A 343 -28.33 -6.02 -7.40
CA GLU A 343 -29.58 -5.25 -7.47
C GLU A 343 -30.29 -5.16 -6.12
N GLU A 344 -30.36 -6.29 -5.37
CA GLU A 344 -30.91 -6.30 -4.00
C GLU A 344 -30.14 -5.36 -3.07
N ASN A 345 -28.81 -5.45 -3.05
CA ASN A 345 -27.96 -4.60 -2.23
C ASN A 345 -28.18 -3.11 -2.56
N LEU A 346 -28.30 -2.77 -3.83
CA LEU A 346 -28.58 -1.40 -4.26
C LEU A 346 -29.98 -0.94 -3.83
N LYS A 347 -30.99 -1.81 -3.91
CA LYS A 347 -32.34 -1.52 -3.39
C LYS A 347 -32.34 -1.27 -1.89
N GLU A 348 -31.61 -2.07 -1.13
CA GLU A 348 -31.47 -1.89 0.33
C GLU A 348 -30.80 -0.56 0.67
N GLN A 349 -29.68 -0.23 0.02
CA GLN A 349 -28.97 1.06 0.21
C GLN A 349 -29.86 2.26 -0.15
N LEU A 350 -30.68 2.16 -1.20
CA LEU A 350 -31.62 3.22 -1.56
C LEU A 350 -32.72 3.39 -0.52
N LYS A 351 -33.27 2.28 0.02
CA LYS A 351 -34.27 2.30 1.09
C LYS A 351 -33.73 2.85 2.41
N GLU A 352 -32.48 2.57 2.76
CA GLU A 352 -31.85 3.16 3.95
C GLU A 352 -31.75 4.69 3.85
N ARG A 353 -31.45 5.19 2.64
CA ARG A 353 -31.37 6.64 2.39
C ARG A 353 -32.71 7.33 2.20
N LEU A 354 -33.67 6.63 1.59
CA LEU A 354 -34.98 7.11 1.20
C LEU A 354 -36.02 6.09 1.67
N SER A 355 -36.38 6.11 2.93
CA SER A 355 -37.20 5.10 3.61
C SER A 355 -38.59 4.86 2.97
N THR A 356 -39.10 5.84 2.22
CA THR A 356 -40.39 5.79 1.52
C THR A 356 -40.26 5.47 0.03
N ALA A 357 -39.03 5.26 -0.49
CA ALA A 357 -38.85 5.00 -1.89
C ALA A 357 -39.21 3.54 -2.27
N GLU A 358 -39.95 3.41 -3.34
CA GLU A 358 -40.17 2.14 -4.03
C GLU A 358 -39.32 2.08 -5.29
N VAL A 359 -38.47 1.06 -5.40
CA VAL A 359 -37.58 0.87 -6.55
C VAL A 359 -38.05 -0.34 -7.32
N SER A 360 -38.50 -0.16 -8.56
CA SER A 360 -39.06 -1.19 -9.41
C SER A 360 -38.01 -1.86 -10.30
N GLU A 361 -37.24 -1.07 -11.03
CA GLU A 361 -36.28 -1.53 -12.04
C GLU A 361 -34.89 -1.03 -11.71
N ILE A 362 -33.89 -1.92 -11.79
CA ILE A 362 -32.48 -1.58 -11.65
C ILE A 362 -31.73 -2.19 -12.83
N SER A 363 -30.82 -1.42 -13.40
CA SER A 363 -29.83 -1.88 -14.37
C SER A 363 -28.45 -1.42 -13.92
N ILE A 364 -27.50 -2.33 -13.86
CA ILE A 364 -26.10 -2.07 -13.49
C ILE A 364 -25.25 -2.36 -14.71
N GLU A 365 -24.60 -1.34 -15.23
CA GLU A 365 -23.68 -1.41 -16.37
C GLU A 365 -22.23 -1.17 -15.89
N ASN A 366 -21.26 -1.85 -16.52
CA ASN A 366 -19.83 -1.69 -16.21
C ASN A 366 -19.12 -0.88 -17.29
#